data_14576e26ee3362aeda89789d8f19b04f
#
_entry.id   14576e26ee3362aeda89789d8f19b04f
#
_cell.length_a   1.000
_cell.length_b   1.000
_cell.length_c   1.000
_cell.angle_alpha   90.00
_cell.angle_beta   90.00
_cell.angle_gamma   90.00
#
_symmetry.space_group_name_H-M   'P 1'
#
loop_
_entity.id
_entity.type
_entity.pdbx_description
1 polymer ?
#
loop_
_entity_poly.entity_id
_entity_poly.type
_entity_poly.pdbx_seq_one_letter_code
_entity_poly.pdbx_strand_id
1 'polypeptide(L)'
;MQIIHSPEALHSVCAEWRRQGLKTALVPTMGYYHAGHASLISYARSVADKVIVSLFVNPTQFGPNEDLEAYPRDFEKDSALVRELGGDVLYAPEPENMYAPDHATWVEVPALANTLCGLSRPIHFRGVCTVVLKLFMLAQPSLAVFGEKDWQQLAIIKKMVSDLNVPVEVVGRPIVREADGLALSSRNVYLTPEERAQAPQIRKSLEMAAGLAAGGERDAARIIEAVRGYLAEHLPTGEEDYISIVDPAVLTKVDRIEDMALCALAIRLGKARLIDNILLKVGE
;
A
#
# COMPACT_ATOMS: atom_id res chain seq x y z
N MET A 1 10.98 -22.85 3.44
CA MET A 1 10.60 -21.84 2.44
C MET A 1 11.31 -22.11 1.13
N GLN A 2 10.56 -22.13 0.03
CA GLN A 2 11.13 -22.19 -1.33
C GLN A 2 11.31 -20.78 -1.89
N ILE A 3 12.38 -20.57 -2.63
CA ILE A 3 12.57 -19.33 -3.42
C ILE A 3 12.25 -19.70 -4.87
N ILE A 4 11.34 -18.96 -5.49
CA ILE A 4 10.84 -19.25 -6.85
C ILE A 4 10.99 -17.98 -7.69
N HIS A 5 11.54 -18.11 -8.90
CA HIS A 5 11.74 -17.00 -9.83
C HIS A 5 10.85 -17.12 -11.08
N SER A 6 10.45 -18.33 -11.48
CA SER A 6 9.63 -18.50 -12.67
C SER A 6 8.13 -18.54 -12.37
N PRO A 7 7.30 -17.94 -13.23
CA PRO A 7 5.84 -18.00 -13.13
C PRO A 7 5.28 -19.41 -13.14
N GLU A 8 5.85 -20.31 -13.98
CA GLU A 8 5.40 -21.69 -14.13
C GLU A 8 5.63 -22.52 -12.85
N ALA A 9 6.79 -22.30 -12.20
CA ALA A 9 7.10 -22.98 -10.95
C ALA A 9 6.16 -22.51 -9.83
N LEU A 10 5.89 -21.20 -9.72
CA LEU A 10 4.91 -20.68 -8.77
C LEU A 10 3.54 -21.27 -9.01
N HIS A 11 3.06 -21.25 -10.26
CA HIS A 11 1.76 -21.79 -10.63
C HIS A 11 1.65 -23.27 -10.28
N SER A 12 2.70 -24.07 -10.56
CA SER A 12 2.73 -25.52 -10.27
C SER A 12 2.63 -25.81 -8.78
N VAL A 13 3.39 -25.13 -7.94
CA VAL A 13 3.35 -25.29 -6.47
C VAL A 13 1.97 -24.89 -5.93
N CYS A 14 1.43 -23.76 -6.37
CA CYS A 14 0.12 -23.32 -5.92
C CYS A 14 -1.02 -24.23 -6.40
N ALA A 15 -0.92 -24.79 -7.61
CA ALA A 15 -1.88 -25.74 -8.12
C ALA A 15 -1.89 -27.06 -7.30
N GLU A 16 -0.71 -27.50 -6.85
CA GLU A 16 -0.62 -28.66 -5.96
C GLU A 16 -1.30 -28.40 -4.61
N TRP A 17 -1.05 -27.25 -3.99
CA TRP A 17 -1.71 -26.87 -2.73
C TRP A 17 -3.23 -26.79 -2.86
N ARG A 18 -3.74 -26.26 -3.98
CA ARG A 18 -5.20 -26.23 -4.24
C ARG A 18 -5.78 -27.63 -4.38
N ARG A 19 -5.08 -28.55 -5.08
CA ARG A 19 -5.52 -29.97 -5.17
C ARG A 19 -5.57 -30.66 -3.81
N GLN A 20 -4.72 -30.24 -2.87
CA GLN A 20 -4.73 -30.71 -1.48
C GLN A 20 -5.78 -30.02 -0.62
N GLY A 21 -6.55 -29.06 -1.15
CA GLY A 21 -7.55 -28.28 -0.41
C GLY A 21 -6.98 -27.28 0.60
N LEU A 22 -5.68 -26.93 0.48
CA LEU A 22 -5.03 -26.01 1.40
C LEU A 22 -5.44 -24.56 1.13
N LYS A 23 -5.74 -23.84 2.21
CA LYS A 23 -5.99 -22.40 2.15
C LYS A 23 -4.67 -21.65 1.98
N THR A 24 -4.59 -20.81 0.94
CA THR A 24 -3.36 -20.08 0.60
C THR A 24 -3.53 -18.59 0.77
N ALA A 25 -2.51 -17.91 1.29
CA ALA A 25 -2.45 -16.45 1.38
C ALA A 25 -1.30 -15.89 0.54
N LEU A 26 -1.54 -14.76 -0.12
CA LEU A 26 -0.54 -13.99 -0.85
C LEU A 26 -0.30 -12.65 -0.16
N VAL A 27 0.97 -12.27 0.00
CA VAL A 27 1.40 -10.95 0.47
C VAL A 27 2.23 -10.29 -0.63
N PRO A 28 1.64 -9.44 -1.49
CA PRO A 28 2.37 -8.73 -2.53
C PRO A 28 3.23 -7.62 -1.93
N THR A 29 4.54 -7.61 -2.24
CA THR A 29 5.48 -6.60 -1.77
C THR A 29 6.54 -6.23 -2.81
N MET A 30 7.23 -5.14 -2.57
CA MET A 30 8.40 -4.72 -3.35
C MET A 30 9.74 -4.98 -2.65
N GLY A 31 9.74 -5.60 -1.47
CA GLY A 31 10.95 -5.84 -0.68
C GLY A 31 11.32 -4.69 0.26
N TYR A 32 12.56 -4.75 0.79
CA TYR A 32 13.10 -3.89 1.83
C TYR A 32 12.19 -3.86 3.07
N TYR A 33 12.04 -5.05 3.66
CA TYR A 33 11.03 -5.28 4.67
C TYR A 33 11.30 -4.56 5.99
N HIS A 34 10.22 -4.08 6.57
CA HIS A 34 10.14 -3.49 7.91
C HIS A 34 8.98 -4.13 8.70
N ALA A 35 8.79 -3.74 9.96
CA ALA A 35 7.75 -4.33 10.81
C ALA A 35 6.33 -4.24 10.23
N GLY A 36 6.04 -3.26 9.36
CA GLY A 36 4.78 -3.19 8.61
C GLY A 36 4.60 -4.41 7.69
N HIS A 37 5.60 -4.78 6.89
CA HIS A 37 5.55 -5.99 6.06
C HIS A 37 5.50 -7.26 6.91
N ALA A 38 6.29 -7.31 8.00
CA ALA A 38 6.28 -8.44 8.92
C ALA A 38 4.88 -8.70 9.52
N SER A 39 4.13 -7.65 9.85
CA SER A 39 2.77 -7.77 10.36
C SER A 39 1.80 -8.39 9.34
N LEU A 40 1.96 -8.08 8.04
CA LEU A 40 1.15 -8.66 6.97
C LEU A 40 1.44 -10.16 6.80
N ILE A 41 2.73 -10.55 6.82
CA ILE A 41 3.17 -11.94 6.68
C ILE A 41 2.71 -12.76 7.89
N SER A 42 2.88 -12.24 9.11
CA SER A 42 2.43 -12.88 10.34
C SER A 42 0.91 -13.08 10.36
N TYR A 43 0.15 -12.08 9.91
CA TYR A 43 -1.30 -12.23 9.76
C TYR A 43 -1.65 -13.31 8.72
N ALA A 44 -1.03 -13.27 7.54
CA ALA A 44 -1.24 -14.29 6.52
C ALA A 44 -0.98 -15.70 7.06
N ARG A 45 0.10 -15.88 7.83
CA ARG A 45 0.43 -17.16 8.48
C ARG A 45 -0.63 -17.59 9.51
N SER A 46 -1.26 -16.66 10.21
CA SER A 46 -2.28 -16.98 11.22
C SER A 46 -3.61 -17.44 10.65
N VAL A 47 -3.90 -17.18 9.35
CA VAL A 47 -5.20 -17.43 8.73
C VAL A 47 -5.16 -18.36 7.51
N ALA A 48 -3.98 -18.84 7.11
CA ALA A 48 -3.79 -19.70 5.95
C ALA A 48 -2.80 -20.86 6.22
N ASP A 49 -2.99 -21.97 5.51
CA ASP A 49 -2.11 -23.14 5.59
C ASP A 49 -0.79 -22.92 4.86
N LYS A 50 -0.79 -22.09 3.82
CA LYS A 50 0.37 -21.76 2.99
C LYS A 50 0.45 -20.27 2.74
N VAL A 51 1.65 -19.71 2.88
CA VAL A 51 1.92 -18.29 2.69
C VAL A 51 2.91 -18.08 1.56
N ILE A 52 2.48 -17.30 0.57
CA ILE A 52 3.29 -16.83 -0.55
C ILE A 52 3.59 -15.35 -0.31
N VAL A 53 4.85 -14.98 -0.32
CA VAL A 53 5.26 -13.57 -0.31
C VAL A 53 5.88 -13.27 -1.68
N SER A 54 5.40 -12.24 -2.38
CA SER A 54 6.10 -11.79 -3.57
C SER A 54 7.06 -10.65 -3.21
N LEU A 55 8.26 -10.70 -3.79
CA LEU A 55 9.29 -9.69 -3.70
C LEU A 55 9.61 -9.23 -5.12
N PHE A 56 8.97 -8.16 -5.57
CA PHE A 56 9.13 -7.68 -6.94
C PHE A 56 9.00 -6.15 -7.01
N VAL A 57 10.11 -5.48 -7.28
CA VAL A 57 10.10 -4.03 -7.57
C VAL A 57 9.57 -3.85 -8.99
N ASN A 58 8.25 -3.62 -9.08
CA ASN A 58 7.53 -3.57 -10.35
C ASN A 58 7.88 -2.31 -11.16
N PRO A 59 8.61 -2.38 -12.28
CA PRO A 59 9.03 -1.19 -13.01
C PRO A 59 7.86 -0.41 -13.62
N THR A 60 6.75 -1.08 -13.93
CA THR A 60 5.62 -0.46 -14.63
C THR A 60 4.78 0.49 -13.78
N GLN A 61 5.00 0.50 -12.46
CA GLN A 61 4.31 1.40 -11.54
C GLN A 61 5.13 2.65 -11.17
N PHE A 62 6.32 2.80 -11.74
CA PHE A 62 7.18 3.97 -11.54
C PHE A 62 7.18 4.87 -12.75
N GLY A 63 6.98 6.16 -12.54
CA GLY A 63 7.15 7.20 -13.56
C GLY A 63 8.62 7.49 -13.87
N PRO A 64 8.90 8.22 -14.95
CA PRO A 64 10.29 8.51 -15.39
C PRO A 64 11.15 9.24 -14.35
N ASN A 65 10.52 9.97 -13.43
CA ASN A 65 11.19 10.77 -12.41
C ASN A 65 10.99 10.20 -10.99
N GLU A 66 10.63 8.93 -10.87
CA GLU A 66 10.44 8.27 -9.59
C GLU A 66 11.67 7.43 -9.21
N ASP A 67 11.67 6.94 -7.97
CA ASP A 67 12.79 6.31 -7.30
C ASP A 67 13.05 4.82 -7.68
N LEU A 68 12.73 4.38 -8.88
CA LEU A 68 12.87 2.97 -9.31
C LEU A 68 14.31 2.45 -9.14
N GLU A 69 15.29 3.20 -9.61
CA GLU A 69 16.70 2.81 -9.53
C GLU A 69 17.23 2.90 -8.10
N ALA A 70 16.80 3.94 -7.37
CA ALA A 70 17.20 4.19 -5.98
C ALA A 70 16.39 3.36 -4.97
N TYR A 71 15.31 2.67 -5.40
CA TYR A 71 14.46 1.90 -4.49
C TYR A 71 15.30 0.85 -3.74
N PRO A 72 15.26 0.85 -2.39
CA PRO A 72 16.15 0.01 -1.60
C PRO A 72 15.86 -1.49 -1.81
N ARG A 73 16.91 -2.29 -1.86
CA ARG A 73 16.85 -3.75 -2.04
C ARG A 73 17.82 -4.42 -1.08
N ASP A 74 17.36 -5.47 -0.41
CA ASP A 74 18.18 -6.31 0.46
C ASP A 74 17.59 -7.73 0.46
N PHE A 75 17.89 -8.48 -0.59
CA PHE A 75 17.30 -9.79 -0.81
C PHE A 75 17.61 -10.79 0.31
N GLU A 76 18.84 -10.77 0.85
CA GLU A 76 19.24 -11.70 1.91
C GLU A 76 18.46 -11.44 3.20
N LYS A 77 18.39 -10.18 3.63
CA LYS A 77 17.62 -9.76 4.81
C LYS A 77 16.13 -10.05 4.62
N ASP A 78 15.57 -9.70 3.46
CA ASP A 78 14.17 -9.93 3.15
C ASP A 78 13.82 -11.42 3.14
N SER A 79 14.64 -12.25 2.49
CA SER A 79 14.41 -13.69 2.45
C SER A 79 14.55 -14.37 3.82
N ALA A 80 15.48 -13.89 4.65
CA ALA A 80 15.63 -14.37 6.02
C ALA A 80 14.38 -14.05 6.85
N LEU A 81 13.87 -12.81 6.77
CA LEU A 81 12.66 -12.40 7.48
C LEU A 81 11.42 -13.20 7.06
N VAL A 82 11.20 -13.40 5.76
CA VAL A 82 10.07 -14.22 5.27
C VAL A 82 10.15 -15.65 5.81
N ARG A 83 11.34 -16.23 5.86
CA ARG A 83 11.56 -17.59 6.42
C ARG A 83 11.25 -17.62 7.91
N GLU A 84 11.72 -16.64 8.66
CA GLU A 84 11.49 -16.51 10.10
C GLU A 84 9.98 -16.40 10.42
N LEU A 85 9.24 -15.64 9.62
CA LEU A 85 7.81 -15.43 9.78
C LEU A 85 6.94 -16.57 9.23
N GLY A 86 7.56 -17.66 8.76
CA GLY A 86 6.85 -18.87 8.31
C GLY A 86 6.28 -18.78 6.89
N GLY A 87 6.86 -17.96 6.01
CA GLY A 87 6.55 -17.98 4.59
C GLY A 87 6.93 -19.34 3.96
N ASP A 88 6.03 -19.91 3.17
CA ASP A 88 6.27 -21.18 2.46
C ASP A 88 6.99 -20.95 1.13
N VAL A 89 6.62 -19.87 0.42
CA VAL A 89 7.24 -19.44 -0.85
C VAL A 89 7.60 -17.97 -0.79
N LEU A 90 8.82 -17.63 -1.22
CA LEU A 90 9.22 -16.30 -1.64
C LEU A 90 9.29 -16.29 -3.17
N TYR A 91 8.37 -15.58 -3.80
CA TYR A 91 8.35 -15.39 -5.25
C TYR A 91 9.09 -14.11 -5.62
N ALA A 92 10.25 -14.25 -6.23
CA ALA A 92 11.15 -13.14 -6.58
C ALA A 92 11.50 -13.22 -8.08
N PRO A 93 10.56 -12.86 -8.98
CA PRO A 93 10.79 -12.91 -10.42
C PRO A 93 11.67 -11.75 -10.89
N GLU A 94 12.38 -11.98 -12.02
CA GLU A 94 12.97 -10.90 -12.78
C GLU A 94 11.89 -10.18 -13.63
N PRO A 95 12.11 -8.91 -14.03
CA PRO A 95 11.15 -8.15 -14.83
C PRO A 95 10.70 -8.87 -16.10
N GLU A 96 11.61 -9.54 -16.78
CA GLU A 96 11.38 -10.28 -18.03
C GLU A 96 10.47 -11.48 -17.81
N ASN A 97 10.47 -12.07 -16.61
CA ASN A 97 9.57 -13.16 -16.22
C ASN A 97 8.14 -12.65 -15.93
N MET A 98 8.02 -11.38 -15.55
CA MET A 98 6.71 -10.77 -15.31
C MET A 98 6.13 -10.10 -16.56
N TYR A 99 6.98 -9.52 -17.41
CA TYR A 99 6.56 -8.79 -18.60
C TYR A 99 7.40 -9.23 -19.78
N ALA A 100 6.78 -9.97 -20.71
CA ALA A 100 7.42 -10.31 -21.98
C ALA A 100 7.72 -9.03 -22.79
N PRO A 101 8.71 -9.05 -23.70
CA PRO A 101 9.05 -7.88 -24.52
C PRO A 101 7.90 -7.30 -25.33
N ASP A 102 6.90 -8.14 -25.68
CA ASP A 102 5.70 -7.80 -26.42
C ASP A 102 4.47 -7.60 -25.50
N HIS A 103 4.66 -7.40 -24.20
CA HIS A 103 3.56 -7.23 -23.26
C HIS A 103 2.68 -6.03 -23.63
N ALA A 104 1.39 -6.28 -23.89
CA ALA A 104 0.45 -5.27 -24.37
C ALA A 104 -0.83 -5.11 -23.54
N THR A 105 -1.08 -6.05 -22.59
CA THR A 105 -2.31 -6.06 -21.80
C THR A 105 -2.13 -5.29 -20.49
N TRP A 106 -3.02 -4.34 -20.23
CA TRP A 106 -3.03 -3.53 -19.02
C TRP A 106 -4.37 -3.62 -18.32
N VAL A 107 -4.34 -3.45 -16.99
CA VAL A 107 -5.54 -3.41 -16.15
C VAL A 107 -5.59 -2.06 -15.44
N GLU A 108 -6.73 -1.39 -15.54
CA GLU A 108 -6.95 -0.06 -14.96
C GLU A 108 -8.28 0.02 -14.24
N VAL A 109 -8.35 0.85 -13.20
CA VAL A 109 -9.58 1.24 -12.48
C VAL A 109 -9.63 2.78 -12.45
N PRO A 110 -9.94 3.45 -13.58
CA PRO A 110 -9.79 4.90 -13.73
C PRO A 110 -10.60 5.71 -12.70
N ALA A 111 -11.78 5.23 -12.32
CA ALA A 111 -12.66 5.92 -11.37
C ALA A 111 -11.99 6.17 -9.99
N LEU A 112 -11.11 5.25 -9.54
CA LEU A 112 -10.39 5.39 -8.28
C LEU A 112 -8.93 5.81 -8.49
N ALA A 113 -8.37 5.57 -9.68
CA ALA A 113 -6.98 5.89 -9.98
C ALA A 113 -6.73 7.38 -10.27
N ASN A 114 -7.75 8.11 -10.76
CA ASN A 114 -7.62 9.52 -11.17
C ASN A 114 -7.90 10.49 -10.01
N THR A 115 -7.52 10.13 -8.79
CA THR A 115 -7.66 10.95 -7.57
C THR A 115 -6.44 10.76 -6.66
N LEU A 116 -6.30 11.55 -5.62
CA LEU A 116 -5.23 11.43 -4.62
C LEU A 116 -3.84 11.20 -5.25
N CYS A 117 -3.18 10.09 -4.89
CA CYS A 117 -1.87 9.71 -5.45
C CYS A 117 -1.85 9.60 -6.98
N GLY A 118 -2.96 9.23 -7.61
CA GLY A 118 -3.00 9.05 -9.06
C GLY A 118 -2.90 10.35 -9.85
N LEU A 119 -3.22 11.50 -9.25
CA LEU A 119 -3.05 12.82 -9.88
C LEU A 119 -1.57 13.15 -10.09
N SER A 120 -0.72 12.85 -9.13
CA SER A 120 0.74 13.04 -9.22
C SER A 120 1.48 11.85 -9.81
N ARG A 121 0.85 10.68 -9.90
CA ARG A 121 1.42 9.43 -10.40
C ARG A 121 0.50 8.73 -11.42
N PRO A 122 0.26 9.29 -12.59
CA PRO A 122 -0.83 8.87 -13.49
C PRO A 122 -0.72 7.43 -14.03
N ILE A 123 0.49 6.85 -14.09
CA ILE A 123 0.69 5.46 -14.55
C ILE A 123 0.74 4.45 -13.42
N HIS A 124 0.86 4.92 -12.17
CA HIS A 124 1.14 4.07 -11.01
C HIS A 124 0.12 2.94 -10.83
N PHE A 125 -1.16 3.30 -10.76
CA PHE A 125 -2.20 2.30 -10.45
C PHE A 125 -2.48 1.34 -11.61
N ARG A 126 -2.22 1.73 -12.87
CA ARG A 126 -2.19 0.79 -14.00
C ARG A 126 -1.12 -0.30 -13.77
N GLY A 127 0.09 0.11 -13.40
CA GLY A 127 1.16 -0.84 -13.06
C GLY A 127 0.79 -1.74 -11.88
N VAL A 128 0.21 -1.16 -10.80
CA VAL A 128 -0.23 -1.92 -9.61
C VAL A 128 -1.33 -2.92 -9.95
N CYS A 129 -2.40 -2.50 -10.63
CA CYS A 129 -3.49 -3.40 -11.01
C CYS A 129 -2.98 -4.56 -11.87
N THR A 130 -2.12 -4.25 -12.84
CA THR A 130 -1.59 -5.27 -13.76
C THR A 130 -0.73 -6.29 -13.02
N VAL A 131 0.23 -5.86 -12.19
CA VAL A 131 1.09 -6.79 -11.47
C VAL A 131 0.32 -7.63 -10.45
N VAL A 132 -0.61 -7.01 -9.71
CA VAL A 132 -1.39 -7.71 -8.70
C VAL A 132 -2.32 -8.74 -9.35
N LEU A 133 -2.97 -8.40 -10.47
CA LEU A 133 -3.79 -9.38 -11.19
C LEU A 133 -2.94 -10.52 -11.73
N LYS A 134 -1.75 -10.26 -12.27
CA LYS A 134 -0.80 -11.33 -12.70
C LYS A 134 -0.45 -12.26 -11.53
N LEU A 135 -0.14 -11.70 -10.36
CA LEU A 135 0.13 -12.48 -9.17
C LEU A 135 -1.09 -13.32 -8.74
N PHE A 136 -2.30 -12.77 -8.82
CA PHE A 136 -3.54 -13.51 -8.54
C PHE A 136 -3.76 -14.65 -9.52
N MET A 137 -3.50 -14.45 -10.81
CA MET A 137 -3.64 -15.50 -11.82
C MET A 137 -2.59 -16.61 -11.65
N LEU A 138 -1.36 -16.26 -11.26
CA LEU A 138 -0.29 -17.24 -11.03
C LEU A 138 -0.49 -18.04 -9.74
N ALA A 139 -0.76 -17.37 -8.64
CA ALA A 139 -0.86 -18.02 -7.33
C ALA A 139 -2.27 -18.55 -7.04
N GLN A 140 -3.31 -17.91 -7.56
CA GLN A 140 -4.72 -18.17 -7.27
C GLN A 140 -4.97 -18.37 -5.76
N PRO A 141 -4.61 -17.37 -4.93
CA PRO A 141 -4.67 -17.52 -3.49
C PRO A 141 -6.12 -17.44 -3.00
N SER A 142 -6.40 -18.04 -1.84
CA SER A 142 -7.69 -17.86 -1.17
C SER A 142 -7.89 -16.43 -0.65
N LEU A 143 -6.79 -15.81 -0.18
CA LEU A 143 -6.80 -14.41 0.26
C LEU A 143 -5.49 -13.71 -0.10
N ALA A 144 -5.56 -12.38 -0.21
CA ALA A 144 -4.39 -11.53 -0.39
C ALA A 144 -4.40 -10.40 0.65
N VAL A 145 -3.24 -10.12 1.26
CA VAL A 145 -3.12 -9.21 2.40
C VAL A 145 -2.36 -7.96 2.01
N PHE A 146 -2.94 -6.79 2.27
CA PHE A 146 -2.40 -5.48 1.95
C PHE A 146 -2.41 -4.56 3.17
N GLY A 147 -1.51 -3.58 3.21
CA GLY A 147 -1.51 -2.55 4.25
C GLY A 147 -2.49 -1.42 3.95
N GLU A 148 -3.23 -0.96 4.97
CA GLU A 148 -4.14 0.19 4.88
C GLU A 148 -3.40 1.53 4.77
N LYS A 149 -2.08 1.54 4.94
CA LYS A 149 -1.27 2.74 4.65
C LYS A 149 -1.46 3.21 3.22
N ASP A 150 -1.48 2.28 2.28
CA ASP A 150 -1.72 2.52 0.87
C ASP A 150 -3.22 2.34 0.55
N TRP A 151 -4.07 3.14 1.25
CA TRP A 151 -5.54 3.00 1.22
C TRP A 151 -6.12 3.03 -0.19
N GLN A 152 -5.67 3.99 -1.02
CA GLN A 152 -6.12 4.07 -2.41
C GLN A 152 -5.78 2.82 -3.20
N GLN A 153 -4.60 2.25 -3.01
CA GLN A 153 -4.21 0.97 -3.61
C GLN A 153 -5.14 -0.16 -3.16
N LEU A 154 -5.43 -0.25 -1.87
CA LEU A 154 -6.34 -1.25 -1.32
C LEU A 154 -7.75 -1.13 -1.91
N ALA A 155 -8.29 0.10 -2.00
CA ALA A 155 -9.61 0.36 -2.59
C ALA A 155 -9.64 -0.03 -4.08
N ILE A 156 -8.61 0.34 -4.84
CA ILE A 156 -8.48 -0.01 -6.26
C ILE A 156 -8.40 -1.53 -6.46
N ILE A 157 -7.61 -2.24 -5.65
CA ILE A 157 -7.48 -3.70 -5.76
C ILE A 157 -8.81 -4.39 -5.41
N LYS A 158 -9.51 -3.93 -4.36
CA LYS A 158 -10.85 -4.44 -4.02
C LYS A 158 -11.84 -4.24 -5.16
N LYS A 159 -11.82 -3.06 -5.79
CA LYS A 159 -12.68 -2.76 -6.94
C LYS A 159 -12.35 -3.64 -8.13
N MET A 160 -11.07 -3.79 -8.48
CA MET A 160 -10.59 -4.68 -9.55
C MET A 160 -11.05 -6.13 -9.34
N VAL A 161 -10.87 -6.65 -8.14
CA VAL A 161 -11.28 -8.02 -7.76
C VAL A 161 -12.79 -8.20 -7.92
N SER A 162 -13.58 -7.23 -7.43
CA SER A 162 -15.05 -7.26 -7.57
C SER A 162 -15.50 -7.20 -9.02
N ASP A 163 -14.96 -6.26 -9.80
CA ASP A 163 -15.40 -6.04 -11.19
C ASP A 163 -15.03 -7.20 -12.11
N LEU A 164 -13.87 -7.82 -11.88
CA LEU A 164 -13.37 -8.93 -12.68
C LEU A 164 -13.77 -10.31 -12.13
N ASN A 165 -14.56 -10.36 -11.05
CA ASN A 165 -14.99 -11.59 -10.38
C ASN A 165 -13.80 -12.51 -10.03
N VAL A 166 -12.66 -11.90 -9.61
CA VAL A 166 -11.49 -12.67 -9.20
C VAL A 166 -11.79 -13.37 -7.88
N PRO A 167 -11.65 -14.70 -7.76
CA PRO A 167 -12.03 -15.44 -6.56
C PRO A 167 -10.97 -15.34 -5.44
N VAL A 168 -10.66 -14.11 -5.02
CA VAL A 168 -9.65 -13.80 -3.98
C VAL A 168 -10.27 -12.86 -2.94
N GLU A 169 -10.18 -13.21 -1.67
CA GLU A 169 -10.51 -12.30 -0.57
C GLU A 169 -9.40 -11.25 -0.39
N VAL A 170 -9.71 -9.96 -0.49
CA VAL A 170 -8.74 -8.87 -0.29
C VAL A 170 -8.87 -8.31 1.11
N VAL A 171 -7.85 -8.54 1.94
CA VAL A 171 -7.80 -8.15 3.35
C VAL A 171 -6.90 -6.95 3.56
N GLY A 172 -7.44 -5.86 4.16
CA GLY A 172 -6.67 -4.72 4.65
C GLY A 172 -6.15 -4.97 6.07
N ARG A 173 -4.95 -4.49 6.36
CA ARG A 173 -4.38 -4.55 7.73
C ARG A 173 -3.94 -3.16 8.20
N PRO A 174 -4.15 -2.84 9.48
CA PRO A 174 -3.86 -1.53 10.05
C PRO A 174 -2.43 -1.06 9.81
N ILE A 175 -2.27 0.25 9.75
CA ILE A 175 -0.96 0.90 9.60
C ILE A 175 -0.09 0.59 10.81
N VAL A 176 1.09 0.03 10.57
CA VAL A 176 2.13 -0.12 11.60
C VAL A 176 2.97 1.14 11.64
N ARG A 177 3.25 1.63 12.84
CA ARG A 177 3.92 2.91 13.08
C ARG A 177 5.18 2.74 13.93
N GLU A 178 6.08 3.68 13.82
CA GLU A 178 7.19 3.85 14.77
C GLU A 178 6.65 4.38 16.11
N ALA A 179 7.47 4.35 17.16
CA ALA A 179 7.05 4.75 18.51
C ALA A 179 6.56 6.21 18.61
N ASP A 180 7.03 7.08 17.71
CA ASP A 180 6.62 8.48 17.60
C ASP A 180 5.41 8.73 16.68
N GLY A 181 4.79 7.66 16.17
CA GLY A 181 3.60 7.70 15.34
C GLY A 181 3.84 7.73 13.85
N LEU A 182 5.07 7.92 13.37
CA LEU A 182 5.37 7.92 11.93
C LEU A 182 4.99 6.56 11.31
N ALA A 183 4.25 6.58 10.21
CA ALA A 183 3.92 5.36 9.46
C ALA A 183 5.20 4.72 8.90
N LEU A 184 5.37 3.41 9.12
CA LEU A 184 6.51 2.69 8.57
C LEU A 184 6.47 2.66 7.03
N SER A 185 7.59 3.02 6.42
CA SER A 185 7.79 3.02 4.98
C SER A 185 9.24 2.71 4.65
N SER A 186 9.47 1.95 3.57
CA SER A 186 10.82 1.75 3.03
C SER A 186 11.50 3.07 2.62
N ARG A 187 10.70 4.12 2.35
CA ARG A 187 11.20 5.47 2.02
C ARG A 187 11.65 6.30 3.23
N ASN A 188 11.37 5.85 4.47
CA ASN A 188 11.84 6.58 5.66
C ASN A 188 13.38 6.64 5.74
N VAL A 189 14.09 5.72 5.07
CA VAL A 189 15.56 5.73 5.00
C VAL A 189 16.14 6.90 4.20
N TYR A 190 15.32 7.60 3.40
CA TYR A 190 15.76 8.77 2.63
C TYR A 190 15.77 10.06 3.45
N LEU A 191 15.14 10.06 4.63
CA LEU A 191 15.04 11.24 5.48
C LEU A 191 16.38 11.56 6.13
N THR A 192 16.80 12.82 6.07
CA THR A 192 17.88 13.33 6.93
C THR A 192 17.45 13.27 8.40
N PRO A 193 18.37 13.38 9.37
CA PRO A 193 18.01 13.44 10.79
C PRO A 193 17.00 14.55 11.11
N GLU A 194 17.15 15.72 10.50
CA GLU A 194 16.27 16.89 10.68
C GLU A 194 14.87 16.63 10.12
N GLU A 195 14.77 16.06 8.92
CA GLU A 195 13.52 15.66 8.29
C GLU A 195 12.83 14.56 9.09
N ARG A 196 13.61 13.56 9.55
CA ARG A 196 13.09 12.46 10.36
C ARG A 196 12.49 12.94 11.69
N ALA A 197 13.10 13.94 12.32
CA ALA A 197 12.59 14.53 13.57
C ALA A 197 11.23 15.25 13.35
N GLN A 198 10.99 15.79 12.16
CA GLN A 198 9.75 16.50 11.83
C GLN A 198 8.67 15.56 11.26
N ALA A 199 9.03 14.46 10.61
CA ALA A 199 8.10 13.55 9.93
C ALA A 199 6.91 13.07 10.79
N PRO A 200 7.00 12.86 12.12
CA PRO A 200 5.87 12.50 12.97
C PRO A 200 4.74 13.55 13.02
N GLN A 201 5.01 14.80 12.62
CA GLN A 201 3.98 15.84 12.54
C GLN A 201 2.89 15.52 11.51
N ILE A 202 3.22 14.69 10.51
CA ILE A 202 2.25 14.15 9.55
C ILE A 202 1.15 13.38 10.29
N ARG A 203 1.51 12.46 11.18
CA ARG A 203 0.53 11.71 11.98
C ARG A 203 -0.26 12.60 12.92
N LYS A 204 0.42 13.52 13.60
CA LYS A 204 -0.25 14.44 14.55
C LYS A 204 -1.27 15.35 13.86
N SER A 205 -1.00 15.80 12.63
CA SER A 205 -1.97 16.58 11.85
C SER A 205 -3.24 15.77 11.53
N LEU A 206 -3.09 14.49 11.24
CA LEU A 206 -4.24 13.59 11.03
C LEU A 206 -5.01 13.29 12.32
N GLU A 207 -4.32 13.15 13.44
CA GLU A 207 -4.97 12.99 14.75
C GLU A 207 -5.76 14.23 15.15
N MET A 208 -5.22 15.42 14.87
CA MET A 208 -5.95 16.67 15.04
C MET A 208 -7.21 16.70 14.15
N ALA A 209 -7.11 16.29 12.88
CA ALA A 209 -8.27 16.20 11.99
C ALA A 209 -9.35 15.25 12.57
N ALA A 210 -8.92 14.08 13.08
CA ALA A 210 -9.83 13.14 13.73
C ALA A 210 -10.47 13.72 14.99
N GLY A 211 -9.71 14.47 15.78
CA GLY A 211 -10.22 15.19 16.95
C GLY A 211 -11.27 16.25 16.61
N LEU A 212 -11.07 17.01 15.52
CA LEU A 212 -12.05 17.99 15.04
C LEU A 212 -13.34 17.29 14.60
N ALA A 213 -13.26 16.22 13.82
CA ALA A 213 -14.43 15.46 13.39
C ALA A 213 -15.19 14.86 14.57
N ALA A 214 -14.48 14.25 15.53
CA ALA A 214 -15.07 13.71 16.75
C ALA A 214 -15.70 14.79 17.63
N GLY A 215 -15.19 16.02 17.57
CA GLY A 215 -15.76 17.21 18.22
C GLY A 215 -16.95 17.83 17.49
N GLY A 216 -17.41 17.21 16.39
CA GLY A 216 -18.60 17.65 15.65
C GLY A 216 -18.34 18.53 14.43
N GLU A 217 -17.07 18.83 14.06
CA GLU A 217 -16.79 19.50 12.80
C GLU A 217 -17.05 18.53 11.62
N ARG A 218 -17.93 18.95 10.72
CA ARG A 218 -18.34 18.17 9.55
C ARG A 218 -17.90 18.75 8.23
N ASP A 219 -17.49 20.03 8.23
CA ASP A 219 -17.02 20.71 7.03
C ASP A 219 -15.60 20.24 6.67
N ALA A 220 -15.50 19.51 5.54
CA ALA A 220 -14.24 18.95 5.08
C ALA A 220 -13.20 20.03 4.76
N ALA A 221 -13.63 21.17 4.20
CA ALA A 221 -12.72 22.26 3.86
C ALA A 221 -12.08 22.87 5.11
N ARG A 222 -12.86 23.05 6.20
CA ARG A 222 -12.33 23.55 7.48
C ARG A 222 -11.32 22.59 8.10
N ILE A 223 -11.58 21.30 8.07
CA ILE A 223 -10.65 20.29 8.59
C ILE A 223 -9.37 20.27 7.75
N ILE A 224 -9.46 20.31 6.41
CA ILE A 224 -8.30 20.38 5.52
C ILE A 224 -7.46 21.62 5.80
N GLU A 225 -8.10 22.77 5.96
CA GLU A 225 -7.39 24.03 6.26
C GLU A 225 -6.67 23.96 7.61
N ALA A 226 -7.31 23.37 8.63
CA ALA A 226 -6.67 23.16 9.92
C ALA A 226 -5.43 22.23 9.83
N VAL A 227 -5.52 21.12 9.05
CA VAL A 227 -4.39 20.22 8.79
C VAL A 227 -3.27 20.98 8.07
N ARG A 228 -3.60 21.77 7.06
CA ARG A 228 -2.63 22.58 6.29
C ARG A 228 -1.94 23.61 7.18
N GLY A 229 -2.70 24.34 8.00
CA GLY A 229 -2.15 25.30 8.96
C GLY A 229 -1.21 24.65 9.97
N TYR A 230 -1.61 23.49 10.53
CA TYR A 230 -0.76 22.72 11.44
C TYR A 230 0.56 22.31 10.78
N LEU A 231 0.50 21.75 9.57
CA LEU A 231 1.70 21.30 8.85
C LEU A 231 2.60 22.49 8.45
N ALA A 232 2.04 23.63 8.05
CA ALA A 232 2.82 24.84 7.75
C ALA A 232 3.63 25.32 8.97
N GLU A 233 3.08 25.20 10.18
CA GLU A 233 3.74 25.60 11.41
C GLU A 233 4.79 24.55 11.89
N HIS A 234 4.46 23.26 11.82
CA HIS A 234 5.20 22.20 12.50
C HIS A 234 6.04 21.33 11.56
N LEU A 235 5.87 21.45 10.25
CA LEU A 235 6.62 20.78 9.20
C LEU A 235 6.95 21.75 8.05
N PRO A 236 7.63 22.89 8.32
CA PRO A 236 7.81 23.96 7.35
C PRO A 236 8.63 23.57 6.12
N THR A 237 9.41 22.48 6.17
CA THR A 237 10.16 21.92 5.04
C THR A 237 9.36 20.92 4.22
N GLY A 238 8.15 20.58 4.65
CA GLY A 238 7.26 19.67 3.95
C GLY A 238 6.49 20.38 2.82
N GLU A 239 6.51 19.80 1.64
CA GLU A 239 5.72 20.26 0.50
C GLU A 239 4.45 19.43 0.35
N GLU A 240 3.28 20.08 0.37
CA GLU A 240 2.00 19.41 0.13
C GLU A 240 1.92 18.89 -1.31
N ASP A 241 1.75 17.58 -1.46
CA ASP A 241 1.34 16.99 -2.73
C ASP A 241 -0.20 16.94 -2.79
N TYR A 242 -0.83 16.44 -1.73
CA TYR A 242 -2.26 16.62 -1.48
C TYR A 242 -2.62 16.45 0.01
N ILE A 243 -3.71 17.11 0.42
CA ILE A 243 -4.49 16.85 1.63
C ILE A 243 -5.94 16.75 1.18
N SER A 244 -6.61 15.66 1.46
CA SER A 244 -7.96 15.41 0.94
C SER A 244 -8.82 14.63 1.92
N ILE A 245 -10.12 14.96 1.94
CA ILE A 245 -11.13 14.17 2.64
C ILE A 245 -12.05 13.57 1.59
N VAL A 246 -12.16 12.25 1.60
CA VAL A 246 -12.85 11.48 0.58
C VAL A 246 -13.72 10.39 1.20
N ASP A 247 -14.67 9.88 0.43
CA ASP A 247 -15.36 8.62 0.75
C ASP A 247 -14.34 7.47 0.80
N PRO A 248 -14.32 6.65 1.84
CA PRO A 248 -13.29 5.62 2.00
C PRO A 248 -13.35 4.49 0.97
N ALA A 249 -14.50 4.26 0.31
CA ALA A 249 -14.68 3.15 -0.64
C ALA A 249 -14.49 3.60 -2.09
N VAL A 250 -15.09 4.73 -2.48
CA VAL A 250 -15.10 5.20 -3.87
C VAL A 250 -14.16 6.39 -4.12
N LEU A 251 -13.52 6.91 -3.08
CA LEU A 251 -12.48 7.95 -3.10
C LEU A 251 -12.94 9.27 -3.77
N THR A 252 -14.24 9.50 -3.85
CA THR A 252 -14.79 10.79 -4.25
C THR A 252 -14.64 11.80 -3.12
N LYS A 253 -14.33 13.06 -3.46
CA LYS A 253 -14.28 14.15 -2.47
C LYS A 253 -15.61 14.30 -1.78
N VAL A 254 -15.57 14.57 -0.48
CA VAL A 254 -16.73 14.92 0.32
C VAL A 254 -16.58 16.35 0.83
N ASP A 255 -17.64 17.15 0.71
CA ASP A 255 -17.68 18.52 1.25
C ASP A 255 -18.10 18.52 2.71
N ARG A 256 -18.93 17.54 3.10
CA ARG A 256 -19.45 17.36 4.45
C ARG A 256 -19.38 15.91 4.88
N ILE A 257 -18.84 15.67 6.07
CA ILE A 257 -18.76 14.33 6.66
C ILE A 257 -20.12 14.00 7.31
N GLU A 258 -20.80 12.98 6.82
CA GLU A 258 -22.06 12.52 7.42
C GLU A 258 -21.78 11.61 8.62
N ASP A 259 -21.24 10.43 8.41
CA ASP A 259 -20.87 9.46 9.44
C ASP A 259 -19.35 9.25 9.51
N MET A 260 -18.73 8.96 8.36
CA MET A 260 -17.33 8.62 8.25
C MET A 260 -16.74 9.10 6.92
N ALA A 261 -15.49 9.56 6.96
CA ALA A 261 -14.71 9.88 5.77
C ALA A 261 -13.24 9.47 5.96
N LEU A 262 -12.48 9.37 4.89
CA LEU A 262 -11.04 9.16 4.90
C LEU A 262 -10.32 10.50 4.73
N CYS A 263 -9.54 10.90 5.73
CA CYS A 263 -8.55 11.95 5.55
C CYS A 263 -7.25 11.31 5.09
N ALA A 264 -6.79 11.66 3.90
CA ALA A 264 -5.58 11.13 3.30
C ALA A 264 -4.68 12.28 2.84
N LEU A 265 -3.38 12.13 3.03
CA LEU A 265 -2.41 13.13 2.60
C LEU A 265 -1.14 12.51 2.03
N ALA A 266 -0.43 13.29 1.23
CA ALA A 266 0.92 13.02 0.80
C ALA A 266 1.75 14.30 0.94
N ILE A 267 2.90 14.16 1.59
CA ILE A 267 3.84 15.25 1.84
C ILE A 267 5.21 14.85 1.28
N ARG A 268 5.80 15.71 0.49
CA ARG A 268 7.20 15.59 0.08
C ARG A 268 8.07 16.19 1.18
N LEU A 269 9.00 15.40 1.69
CA LEU A 269 9.94 15.81 2.73
C LEU A 269 11.33 15.42 2.26
N GLY A 270 12.09 16.38 1.76
CA GLY A 270 13.34 16.14 1.05
C GLY A 270 13.13 15.20 -0.15
N LYS A 271 13.86 14.08 -0.15
CA LYS A 271 13.73 13.06 -1.21
C LYS A 271 12.58 12.09 -1.00
N ALA A 272 11.99 12.06 0.19
CA ALA A 272 10.92 11.14 0.51
C ALA A 272 9.55 11.74 0.18
N ARG A 273 8.67 10.95 -0.46
CA ARG A 273 7.25 11.21 -0.54
C ARG A 273 6.54 10.31 0.46
N LEU A 274 6.08 10.90 1.55
CA LEU A 274 5.42 10.22 2.66
C LEU A 274 3.91 10.31 2.50
N ILE A 275 3.23 9.19 2.67
CA ILE A 275 1.77 9.13 2.70
C ILE A 275 1.29 8.58 4.04
N ASP A 276 0.16 9.11 4.47
CA ASP A 276 -0.55 8.60 5.65
C ASP A 276 -2.05 8.89 5.51
N ASN A 277 -2.84 8.24 6.34
CA ASN A 277 -4.28 8.44 6.36
C ASN A 277 -4.89 8.12 7.73
N ILE A 278 -6.13 8.58 7.91
CA ILE A 278 -6.97 8.26 9.07
C ILE A 278 -8.44 8.30 8.70
N LEU A 279 -9.24 7.41 9.28
CA LEU A 279 -10.69 7.51 9.21
C LEU A 279 -11.19 8.58 10.20
N LEU A 280 -11.88 9.56 9.68
CA LEU A 280 -12.62 10.55 10.46
C LEU A 280 -14.01 9.98 10.77
N LYS A 281 -14.37 9.99 12.04
CA LYS A 281 -15.73 9.64 12.51
C LYS A 281 -16.30 10.83 13.21
N VAL A 282 -17.50 11.22 12.83
CA VAL A 282 -18.20 12.31 13.52
C VAL A 282 -18.78 11.74 14.82
N GLY A 283 -18.58 12.44 15.94
CA GLY A 283 -19.21 12.10 17.22
C GLY A 283 -20.74 12.17 17.11
N GLU A 284 -21.43 11.28 17.84
CA GLU A 284 -22.89 11.30 17.99
C GLU A 284 -23.36 12.56 18.74
#